data_ab7fedd94ae15d1f0ff7c23a9ed60959
#
_entry.id   ab7fedd94ae15d1f0ff7c23a9ed60959
#
_cell.length_a   1.000
_cell.length_b   1.000
_cell.length_c   1.000
_cell.angle_alpha   90.00
_cell.angle_beta   90.00
_cell.angle_gamma   90.00
#
_symmetry.space_group_name_H-M   'P 1'
#
loop_
_entity.id
_entity.type
_entity.pdbx_description
1 polymer ?
#
loop_
_entity_poly.entity_id
_entity_poly.type
_entity_poly.pdbx_seq_one_letter_code
_entity_poly.pdbx_strand_id
1 'polypeptide(L)'
;MRAKKSYTKTEILESAKLGLEFEFYSNLPLEETARSIAKFLKKRVVIPLALSNLAEPKPLYHSPITPSADIFKLEPDYSGGKNMCELITGPMSYRDGRNAVIKMFEWIKDNGYTNERCSIHANISIDGNKIHTLVNIPQLNVAKFILDFDEKLIYDVFPKREESVYARSIKKVRPNSVMFYTPSLEEFTRSTMTLPADEKYYGVNFLKAEKGYLEYRYMGGTDYQNKTRKILDLVDYFILHLYETLNFDGYYSEADRARYKEMMGKQEKIYKSFIKYGEFKQHFPDVEVSIDMIKDDQTLSAVWGNLRTKLFDLIITGGLTKGKFNYDTDLGRFQLRDTKLTNVKVYDIEFIDCELQGVISRSWFYSCTIKNSRIDSCYAMKENTFDFSKIADTPLHITNICNDCFIENKRHVINCEVNSGVIRNGEIGKLAKISKETMIVELIEPSESPGSFKEEGKDKKKEDKEKKEK
;
A
#
# COMPACT_ATOMS: atom_id res chain seq x y z
N MET A 1 -16.45 -34.64 22.10
CA MET A 1 -15.61 -33.46 21.80
C MET A 1 -14.34 -33.55 22.63
N ARG A 2 -13.16 -33.55 22.00
CA ARG A 2 -11.90 -33.43 22.78
C ARG A 2 -11.84 -31.97 23.26
N ALA A 3 -11.63 -31.76 24.57
CA ALA A 3 -11.44 -30.43 25.12
C ALA A 3 -10.32 -29.71 24.36
N LYS A 4 -10.59 -28.55 23.79
CA LYS A 4 -9.56 -27.71 23.17
C LYS A 4 -8.50 -27.40 24.23
N LYS A 5 -7.25 -27.78 23.99
CA LYS A 5 -6.14 -27.49 24.89
C LYS A 5 -5.97 -25.97 24.92
N SER A 6 -6.03 -25.37 26.10
CA SER A 6 -5.72 -23.95 26.28
C SER A 6 -4.20 -23.76 26.37
N TYR A 7 -3.66 -22.80 25.64
CA TYR A 7 -2.25 -22.40 25.69
C TYR A 7 -2.10 -21.12 26.45
N THR A 8 -1.00 -20.99 27.18
CA THR A 8 -0.63 -19.75 27.84
C THR A 8 -0.23 -18.70 26.81
N LYS A 9 -0.34 -17.40 27.18
CA LYS A 9 0.14 -16.31 26.35
C LYS A 9 1.58 -16.52 25.87
N THR A 10 2.45 -17.01 26.75
CA THR A 10 3.86 -17.26 26.41
C THR A 10 4.01 -18.37 25.37
N GLU A 11 3.29 -19.48 25.48
CA GLU A 11 3.33 -20.56 24.50
C GLU A 11 2.86 -20.10 23.12
N ILE A 12 1.82 -19.28 23.08
CA ILE A 12 1.32 -18.71 21.82
C ILE A 12 2.38 -17.80 21.19
N LEU A 13 2.96 -16.87 21.95
CA LEU A 13 3.99 -15.95 21.46
C LEU A 13 5.23 -16.72 20.96
N GLU A 14 5.70 -17.72 21.70
CA GLU A 14 6.86 -18.55 21.32
C GLU A 14 6.57 -19.43 20.08
N SER A 15 5.31 -19.65 19.73
CA SER A 15 4.94 -20.37 18.50
C SER A 15 5.05 -19.49 17.25
N ALA A 16 5.12 -18.17 17.39
CA ALA A 16 5.18 -17.27 16.25
C ALA A 16 6.55 -17.27 15.57
N LYS A 17 6.53 -17.00 14.27
CA LYS A 17 7.70 -16.61 13.47
C LYS A 17 7.50 -15.20 12.96
N LEU A 18 8.56 -14.40 13.06
CA LEU A 18 8.57 -12.99 12.71
C LEU A 18 9.55 -12.73 11.57
N GLY A 19 9.06 -12.26 10.43
CA GLY A 19 9.84 -11.56 9.42
C GLY A 19 9.61 -10.07 9.59
N LEU A 20 10.66 -9.26 9.47
CA LEU A 20 10.60 -7.81 9.71
C LEU A 20 11.17 -7.05 8.51
N GLU A 21 10.55 -5.92 8.21
CA GLU A 21 11.01 -4.98 7.21
C GLU A 21 11.14 -3.62 7.91
N PHE A 22 12.35 -3.05 7.94
CA PHE A 22 12.65 -1.78 8.58
C PHE A 22 12.97 -0.74 7.52
N GLU A 23 12.17 0.29 7.38
CA GLU A 23 12.42 1.44 6.53
C GLU A 23 13.03 2.58 7.35
N PHE A 24 14.19 3.08 6.94
CA PHE A 24 14.92 4.12 7.66
C PHE A 24 15.85 4.89 6.71
N TYR A 25 16.27 6.07 7.15
CA TYR A 25 17.35 6.81 6.50
C TYR A 25 18.68 6.53 7.20
N SER A 26 19.70 6.21 6.41
CA SER A 26 21.06 6.01 6.91
C SER A 26 21.92 7.26 6.72
N ASN A 27 22.73 7.58 7.71
CA ASN A 27 23.77 8.61 7.59
C ASN A 27 25.02 8.11 6.85
N LEU A 28 25.06 6.81 6.52
CA LEU A 28 26.16 6.13 5.85
C LEU A 28 25.75 5.75 4.41
N PRO A 29 26.70 5.64 3.48
CA PRO A 29 26.45 5.01 2.18
C PRO A 29 25.92 3.58 2.34
N LEU A 30 25.14 3.09 1.36
CA LEU A 30 24.42 1.82 1.45
C LEU A 30 25.33 0.63 1.81
N GLU A 31 26.51 0.53 1.21
CA GLU A 31 27.45 -0.56 1.51
C GLU A 31 28.05 -0.47 2.92
N GLU A 32 28.34 0.74 3.39
CA GLU A 32 28.81 0.95 4.76
C GLU A 32 27.69 0.68 5.77
N THR A 33 26.46 1.07 5.43
CA THR A 33 25.25 0.73 6.18
C THR A 33 25.13 -0.79 6.35
N ALA A 34 25.25 -1.55 5.25
CA ALA A 34 25.18 -3.01 5.31
C ALA A 34 26.28 -3.61 6.19
N ARG A 35 27.53 -3.15 6.04
CA ARG A 35 28.67 -3.62 6.87
C ARG A 35 28.48 -3.27 8.34
N SER A 36 28.04 -2.06 8.64
CA SER A 36 27.76 -1.60 10.00
C SER A 36 26.64 -2.41 10.66
N ILE A 37 25.52 -2.60 9.98
CA ILE A 37 24.40 -3.42 10.47
C ILE A 37 24.84 -4.88 10.67
N ALA A 38 25.57 -5.46 9.71
CA ALA A 38 26.05 -6.84 9.80
C ALA A 38 26.91 -7.06 11.06
N LYS A 39 27.83 -6.11 11.33
CA LYS A 39 28.69 -6.14 12.51
C LYS A 39 27.88 -6.00 13.81
N PHE A 40 26.93 -5.06 13.84
CA PHE A 40 26.15 -4.75 15.03
C PHE A 40 25.17 -5.88 15.39
N LEU A 41 24.43 -6.39 14.40
CA LEU A 41 23.45 -7.45 14.59
C LEU A 41 24.09 -8.85 14.69
N LYS A 42 25.37 -8.99 14.30
CA LYS A 42 26.07 -10.29 14.13
C LYS A 42 25.31 -11.21 13.16
N LYS A 43 24.82 -10.64 12.07
CA LYS A 43 24.10 -11.32 10.98
C LYS A 43 24.78 -11.00 9.65
N ARG A 44 24.61 -11.88 8.66
CA ARG A 44 25.02 -11.56 7.29
C ARG A 44 24.00 -10.57 6.70
N VAL A 45 24.49 -9.51 6.07
CA VAL A 45 23.65 -8.55 5.35
C VAL A 45 24.10 -8.54 3.89
N VAL A 46 23.17 -8.77 2.98
CA VAL A 46 23.41 -8.77 1.55
C VAL A 46 22.74 -7.56 0.90
N ILE A 47 23.43 -6.93 -0.02
CA ILE A 47 22.87 -5.92 -0.91
C ILE A 47 22.65 -6.62 -2.26
N PRO A 48 21.43 -6.78 -2.73
CA PRO A 48 21.17 -7.29 -4.06
C PRO A 48 21.72 -6.34 -5.12
N LEU A 49 22.45 -6.86 -6.10
CA LEU A 49 23.04 -6.06 -7.17
C LEU A 49 22.46 -6.51 -8.52
N ALA A 50 22.14 -5.55 -9.36
CA ALA A 50 21.84 -5.82 -10.76
C ALA A 50 23.15 -6.20 -11.47
N LEU A 51 23.16 -7.36 -12.11
CA LEU A 51 24.20 -7.71 -13.06
C LEU A 51 23.90 -6.93 -14.35
N SER A 52 24.40 -5.71 -14.45
CA SER A 52 24.35 -4.96 -15.70
C SER A 52 25.66 -5.15 -16.45
N ASN A 53 25.61 -5.08 -17.79
CA ASN A 53 26.80 -5.00 -18.63
C ASN A 53 27.56 -3.66 -18.45
N LEU A 54 27.17 -2.85 -17.48
CA LEU A 54 27.79 -1.60 -17.08
C LEU A 54 28.95 -1.90 -16.12
N ALA A 55 29.98 -1.08 -16.16
CA ALA A 55 31.21 -1.24 -15.38
C ALA A 55 30.98 -1.25 -13.85
N GLU A 56 29.84 -0.78 -13.36
CA GLU A 56 29.50 -0.76 -11.92
C GLU A 56 28.13 -1.39 -11.66
N PRO A 57 28.06 -2.48 -10.85
CA PRO A 57 26.80 -3.06 -10.42
C PRO A 57 25.99 -2.08 -9.57
N LYS A 58 24.71 -1.88 -9.89
CA LYS A 58 23.82 -1.00 -9.10
C LYS A 58 22.97 -1.82 -8.14
N PRO A 59 22.67 -1.32 -6.92
CA PRO A 59 21.76 -1.95 -5.98
C PRO A 59 20.36 -2.10 -6.59
N LEU A 60 19.77 -3.29 -6.39
CA LEU A 60 18.40 -3.60 -6.84
C LEU A 60 17.40 -3.22 -5.77
N TYR A 61 16.29 -2.63 -6.20
CA TYR A 61 15.08 -2.43 -5.42
C TYR A 61 14.08 -3.55 -5.73
N HIS A 62 13.45 -4.10 -4.69
CA HIS A 62 12.54 -5.26 -4.79
C HIS A 62 13.18 -6.51 -5.44
N SER A 63 14.40 -6.80 -5.05
CA SER A 63 15.11 -7.99 -5.48
C SER A 63 14.36 -9.29 -5.13
N PRO A 64 14.41 -10.31 -6.01
CA PRO A 64 13.83 -11.62 -5.73
C PRO A 64 14.59 -12.42 -4.66
N ILE A 65 15.74 -11.94 -4.17
CA ILE A 65 16.51 -12.61 -3.12
C ILE A 65 15.64 -12.75 -1.87
N THR A 66 15.45 -13.99 -1.43
CA THR A 66 14.69 -14.30 -0.21
C THR A 66 15.64 -14.28 0.99
N PRO A 67 15.42 -13.41 1.99
CA PRO A 67 16.22 -13.40 3.20
C PRO A 67 15.91 -14.63 4.09
N SER A 68 16.82 -14.95 5.00
CA SER A 68 16.65 -15.99 6.00
C SER A 68 16.83 -15.44 7.42
N ALA A 69 16.67 -16.30 8.43
CA ALA A 69 16.93 -15.90 9.82
C ALA A 69 18.38 -15.43 10.08
N ASP A 70 19.34 -15.85 9.24
CA ASP A 70 20.74 -15.53 9.39
C ASP A 70 21.30 -14.62 8.29
N ILE A 71 20.53 -14.39 7.23
CA ILE A 71 20.92 -13.57 6.09
C ILE A 71 19.82 -12.53 5.87
N PHE A 72 20.12 -11.28 6.22
CA PHE A 72 19.24 -10.15 6.00
C PHE A 72 19.53 -9.50 4.66
N LYS A 73 18.54 -8.85 4.09
CA LYS A 73 18.66 -8.15 2.82
C LYS A 73 18.51 -6.65 3.06
N LEU A 74 19.46 -5.85 2.58
CA LEU A 74 19.39 -4.39 2.60
C LEU A 74 19.20 -3.89 1.18
N GLU A 75 18.13 -3.15 0.95
CA GLU A 75 17.81 -2.54 -0.33
C GLU A 75 17.70 -1.02 -0.19
N PRO A 76 18.02 -0.23 -1.26
CA PRO A 76 17.63 1.17 -1.28
C PRO A 76 16.12 1.26 -1.40
N ASP A 77 15.46 2.11 -0.62
CA ASP A 77 14.04 2.40 -0.80
C ASP A 77 13.87 3.74 -1.52
N TYR A 78 13.60 3.66 -2.82
CA TYR A 78 13.44 4.84 -3.66
C TYR A 78 12.12 5.60 -3.42
N SER A 79 11.18 5.06 -2.65
CA SER A 79 9.93 5.75 -2.31
C SER A 79 10.19 6.97 -1.39
N GLY A 80 11.25 6.93 -0.60
CA GLY A 80 11.65 7.97 0.33
C GLY A 80 12.76 8.90 -0.17
N GLY A 81 13.29 8.67 -1.38
CA GLY A 81 14.38 9.46 -1.93
C GLY A 81 15.77 9.00 -1.50
N LYS A 82 16.73 9.92 -1.50
CA LYS A 82 18.16 9.59 -1.26
C LYS A 82 18.38 9.07 0.17
N ASN A 83 19.20 8.02 0.29
CA ASN A 83 19.63 7.41 1.56
C ASN A 83 18.52 6.70 2.36
N MET A 84 17.30 6.57 1.84
CA MET A 84 16.31 5.67 2.44
C MET A 84 16.66 4.23 2.12
N CYS A 85 16.62 3.39 3.15
CA CYS A 85 16.95 1.98 3.07
C CYS A 85 15.83 1.14 3.66
N GLU A 86 15.67 -0.07 3.13
CA GLU A 86 14.82 -1.10 3.69
C GLU A 86 15.66 -2.32 4.07
N LEU A 87 15.69 -2.66 5.36
CA LEU A 87 16.30 -3.89 5.86
C LEU A 87 15.23 -4.95 6.04
N ILE A 88 15.35 -6.04 5.28
CA ILE A 88 14.37 -7.13 5.26
C ILE A 88 15.00 -8.37 5.89
N THR A 89 14.32 -8.96 6.89
CA THR A 89 14.73 -10.21 7.52
C THR A 89 13.90 -11.38 6.99
N GLY A 90 14.43 -12.60 7.08
CA GLY A 90 13.61 -13.80 6.94
C GLY A 90 12.82 -14.11 8.21
N PRO A 91 11.99 -15.15 8.19
CA PRO A 91 11.24 -15.57 9.36
C PRO A 91 12.17 -16.10 10.47
N MET A 92 12.13 -15.46 11.62
CA MET A 92 12.91 -15.76 12.83
C MET A 92 11.99 -16.29 13.93
N SER A 93 12.57 -16.91 14.97
CA SER A 93 11.82 -17.19 16.19
C SER A 93 11.29 -15.87 16.81
N TYR A 94 10.23 -15.98 17.60
CA TYR A 94 9.68 -14.83 18.32
C TYR A 94 10.76 -14.07 19.12
N ARG A 95 11.63 -14.76 19.84
CA ARG A 95 12.71 -14.15 20.63
C ARG A 95 13.74 -13.44 19.74
N ASP A 96 14.16 -14.10 18.66
CA ASP A 96 15.13 -13.52 17.73
C ASP A 96 14.56 -12.29 17.01
N GLY A 97 13.29 -12.34 16.61
CA GLY A 97 12.59 -11.21 16.01
C GLY A 97 12.50 -10.01 16.95
N ARG A 98 12.13 -10.22 18.22
CA ARG A 98 12.13 -9.15 19.24
C ARG A 98 13.52 -8.56 19.44
N ASN A 99 14.55 -9.40 19.51
CA ASN A 99 15.93 -8.96 19.64
C ASN A 99 16.39 -8.17 18.40
N ALA A 100 15.95 -8.57 17.21
CA ALA A 100 16.24 -7.83 15.98
C ALA A 100 15.62 -6.43 16.01
N VAL A 101 14.37 -6.28 16.49
CA VAL A 101 13.73 -4.96 16.68
C VAL A 101 14.55 -4.09 17.63
N ILE A 102 14.89 -4.61 18.83
CA ILE A 102 15.64 -3.86 19.83
C ILE A 102 16.97 -3.36 19.25
N LYS A 103 17.77 -4.28 18.72
CA LYS A 103 19.10 -3.95 18.18
C LYS A 103 19.04 -3.04 16.96
N MET A 104 18.08 -3.27 16.05
CA MET A 104 17.95 -2.42 14.88
C MET A 104 17.58 -0.99 15.26
N PHE A 105 16.72 -0.81 16.26
CA PHE A 105 16.37 0.52 16.75
C PHE A 105 17.54 1.22 17.46
N GLU A 106 18.36 0.48 18.22
CA GLU A 106 19.62 1.00 18.77
C GLU A 106 20.55 1.46 17.64
N TRP A 107 20.73 0.62 16.62
CA TRP A 107 21.55 0.97 15.47
C TRP A 107 21.03 2.22 14.73
N ILE A 108 19.72 2.33 14.49
CA ILE A 108 19.11 3.50 13.81
C ILE A 108 19.36 4.79 14.63
N LYS A 109 19.23 4.74 15.97
CA LYS A 109 19.49 5.90 16.81
C LYS A 109 20.88 6.48 16.65
N ASP A 110 21.88 5.62 16.46
CA ASP A 110 23.27 6.01 16.37
C ASP A 110 23.72 6.37 14.94
N ASN A 111 23.08 5.75 13.92
CA ASN A 111 23.58 5.79 12.55
C ASN A 111 22.58 6.28 11.50
N GLY A 112 21.37 6.68 11.93
CA GLY A 112 20.33 7.09 11.02
C GLY A 112 19.18 7.81 11.71
N TYR A 113 18.03 7.87 11.00
CA TYR A 113 16.80 8.44 11.54
C TYR A 113 15.59 7.88 10.81
N THR A 114 14.40 8.13 11.35
CA THR A 114 13.14 7.80 10.70
C THR A 114 12.21 9.01 10.67
N ASN A 115 11.39 9.08 9.64
CA ASN A 115 10.40 10.13 9.46
C ASN A 115 9.03 9.52 9.10
N GLU A 116 8.08 10.33 8.69
CA GLU A 116 6.71 9.91 8.39
C GLU A 116 6.58 8.93 7.22
N ARG A 117 7.61 8.84 6.36
CA ARG A 117 7.66 7.89 5.24
C ARG A 117 8.09 6.50 5.66
N CYS A 118 8.83 6.41 6.76
CA CYS A 118 9.39 5.17 7.22
C CYS A 118 8.33 4.33 7.93
N SER A 119 8.30 3.06 7.61
CA SER A 119 7.47 2.07 8.28
C SER A 119 8.30 0.91 8.81
N ILE A 120 7.68 0.14 9.68
CA ILE A 120 8.13 -1.19 10.07
C ILE A 120 6.99 -2.16 9.76
N HIS A 121 7.27 -3.15 8.91
CA HIS A 121 6.32 -4.20 8.63
C HIS A 121 6.66 -5.45 9.43
N ALA A 122 5.65 -6.08 10.00
CA ALA A 122 5.80 -7.36 10.69
C ALA A 122 5.06 -8.45 9.92
N ASN A 123 5.82 -9.38 9.35
CA ASN A 123 5.33 -10.57 8.69
C ASN A 123 5.19 -11.68 9.74
N ILE A 124 3.96 -12.05 10.10
CA ILE A 124 3.68 -12.95 11.23
C ILE A 124 3.05 -14.25 10.74
N SER A 125 3.64 -15.36 11.12
CA SER A 125 3.07 -16.69 11.01
C SER A 125 3.11 -17.43 12.35
N ILE A 126 2.30 -18.49 12.50
CA ILE A 126 2.25 -19.31 13.71
C ILE A 126 2.66 -20.74 13.35
N ASP A 127 3.58 -21.31 14.11
CA ASP A 127 4.00 -22.70 13.98
C ASP A 127 3.02 -23.62 14.73
N GLY A 128 2.10 -24.21 13.99
CA GLY A 128 1.08 -25.09 14.54
C GLY A 128 1.64 -26.32 15.26
N ASN A 129 2.86 -26.78 14.93
CA ASN A 129 3.49 -27.92 15.61
C ASN A 129 3.81 -27.60 17.07
N LYS A 130 4.17 -26.35 17.39
CA LYS A 130 4.48 -25.92 18.76
C LYS A 130 3.26 -25.86 19.67
N ILE A 131 2.11 -25.56 19.09
CA ILE A 131 0.83 -25.44 19.81
C ILE A 131 -0.16 -26.55 19.47
N HIS A 132 0.31 -27.64 18.83
CA HIS A 132 -0.52 -28.79 18.45
C HIS A 132 -1.88 -28.42 17.84
N THR A 133 -1.93 -27.32 17.09
CA THR A 133 -3.13 -26.77 16.46
C THR A 133 -2.92 -26.73 14.95
N LEU A 134 -3.94 -27.14 14.20
CA LEU A 134 -3.92 -26.99 12.76
C LEU A 134 -4.00 -25.49 12.44
N VAL A 135 -2.88 -24.92 12.01
CA VAL A 135 -2.79 -23.51 11.59
C VAL A 135 -2.94 -23.45 10.07
N ASN A 136 -4.01 -22.83 9.62
CA ASN A 136 -4.27 -22.62 8.20
C ASN A 136 -4.62 -21.14 7.95
N ILE A 137 -3.58 -20.31 7.81
CA ILE A 137 -3.75 -18.88 7.57
C ILE A 137 -4.54 -18.57 6.28
N PRO A 138 -4.40 -19.32 5.16
CA PRO A 138 -5.29 -19.18 4.01
C PRO A 138 -6.79 -19.33 4.30
N GLN A 139 -7.16 -20.08 5.35
CA GLN A 139 -8.55 -20.27 5.77
C GLN A 139 -8.97 -19.35 6.93
N LEU A 140 -8.18 -18.33 7.24
CA LEU A 140 -8.51 -17.32 8.24
C LEU A 140 -9.89 -16.70 7.97
N ASN A 141 -10.73 -16.61 9.00
CA ASN A 141 -11.97 -15.84 8.89
C ASN A 141 -11.67 -14.35 8.95
N VAL A 142 -11.53 -13.72 7.78
CA VAL A 142 -11.17 -12.31 7.65
C VAL A 142 -12.21 -11.38 8.28
N ALA A 143 -13.50 -11.72 8.24
CA ALA A 143 -14.54 -10.93 8.88
C ALA A 143 -14.38 -10.91 10.41
N LYS A 144 -14.16 -12.07 11.03
CA LYS A 144 -13.90 -12.16 12.48
C LYS A 144 -12.62 -11.41 12.85
N PHE A 145 -11.56 -11.56 12.05
CA PHE A 145 -10.32 -10.83 12.22
C PHE A 145 -10.57 -9.31 12.25
N ILE A 146 -11.29 -8.78 11.27
CA ILE A 146 -11.59 -7.35 11.18
C ILE A 146 -12.45 -6.88 12.36
N LEU A 147 -13.48 -7.64 12.74
CA LEU A 147 -14.37 -7.25 13.84
C LEU A 147 -13.65 -7.11 15.17
N ASP A 148 -12.74 -8.03 15.47
CA ASP A 148 -12.04 -8.07 16.77
C ASP A 148 -10.78 -7.22 16.81
N PHE A 149 -10.23 -6.83 15.67
CA PHE A 149 -8.99 -6.08 15.60
C PHE A 149 -9.15 -4.67 16.19
N ASP A 150 -8.40 -4.35 17.23
CA ASP A 150 -8.43 -3.04 17.86
C ASP A 150 -7.35 -2.11 17.28
N GLU A 151 -7.71 -1.33 16.27
CA GLU A 151 -6.83 -0.35 15.66
C GLU A 151 -6.50 0.83 16.58
N LYS A 152 -7.32 1.09 17.61
CA LYS A 152 -7.08 2.17 18.54
C LYS A 152 -5.76 1.99 19.27
N LEU A 153 -5.41 0.77 19.65
CA LEU A 153 -4.12 0.46 20.28
C LEU A 153 -2.93 0.91 19.42
N ILE A 154 -3.09 0.87 18.11
CA ILE A 154 -2.05 1.26 17.16
C ILE A 154 -2.03 2.77 17.01
N TYR A 155 -3.18 3.40 16.82
CA TYR A 155 -3.28 4.85 16.61
C TYR A 155 -2.93 5.65 17.87
N ASP A 156 -3.12 5.09 19.07
CA ASP A 156 -2.61 5.68 20.32
C ASP A 156 -1.06 5.75 20.34
N VAL A 157 -0.38 4.86 19.60
CA VAL A 157 1.09 4.88 19.45
C VAL A 157 1.53 5.68 18.23
N PHE A 158 0.79 5.56 17.12
CA PHE A 158 1.09 6.12 15.81
C PHE A 158 -0.11 6.90 15.23
N PRO A 159 -0.47 8.06 15.81
CA PRO A 159 -1.70 8.79 15.42
C PRO A 159 -1.78 9.13 13.92
N LYS A 160 -0.65 9.52 13.33
CA LYS A 160 -0.58 9.85 11.89
C LYS A 160 -0.82 8.65 10.96
N ARG A 161 -0.77 7.42 11.47
CA ARG A 161 -1.04 6.21 10.67
C ARG A 161 -2.53 6.01 10.41
N GLU A 162 -3.41 6.63 11.19
CA GLU A 162 -4.86 6.59 10.95
C GLU A 162 -5.24 7.19 9.57
N GLU A 163 -4.47 8.19 9.11
CA GLU A 163 -4.65 8.86 7.83
C GLU A 163 -3.80 8.26 6.71
N SER A 164 -3.01 7.22 6.97
CA SER A 164 -2.10 6.65 6.00
C SER A 164 -2.83 5.95 4.85
N VAL A 165 -2.45 6.27 3.64
CA VAL A 165 -2.95 5.59 2.42
C VAL A 165 -2.23 4.27 2.14
N TYR A 166 -1.07 4.03 2.75
CA TYR A 166 -0.26 2.82 2.60
C TYR A 166 -0.45 1.80 3.73
N ALA A 167 -1.22 2.18 4.77
CA ALA A 167 -1.60 1.33 5.89
C ALA A 167 -3.03 1.66 6.33
N ARG A 168 -3.97 1.66 5.37
CA ARG A 168 -5.38 2.01 5.61
C ARG A 168 -6.01 1.09 6.63
N SER A 169 -6.94 1.65 7.40
CA SER A 169 -7.74 0.90 8.36
C SER A 169 -8.40 -0.33 7.72
N ILE A 170 -8.21 -1.50 8.33
CA ILE A 170 -8.91 -2.72 7.89
C ILE A 170 -10.42 -2.66 8.17
N LYS A 171 -10.88 -1.78 9.06
CA LYS A 171 -12.32 -1.51 9.25
C LYS A 171 -12.97 -0.90 8.01
N LYS A 172 -12.15 -0.37 7.08
CA LYS A 172 -12.59 0.16 5.78
C LYS A 172 -12.49 -0.86 4.64
N VAL A 173 -12.09 -2.11 4.93
CA VAL A 173 -12.09 -3.19 3.94
C VAL A 173 -13.49 -3.40 3.40
N ARG A 174 -13.61 -3.38 2.08
CA ARG A 174 -14.89 -3.55 1.38
C ARG A 174 -14.73 -4.49 0.21
N PRO A 175 -15.79 -5.23 -0.12
CA PRO A 175 -15.81 -6.01 -1.36
C PRO A 175 -15.75 -5.06 -2.56
N ASN A 176 -15.22 -5.56 -3.67
CA ASN A 176 -15.17 -4.84 -4.95
C ASN A 176 -16.54 -4.52 -5.57
N SER A 177 -17.63 -4.99 -4.98
CA SER A 177 -18.96 -4.72 -5.49
C SER A 177 -19.43 -3.32 -5.11
N VAL A 178 -20.25 -2.75 -5.95
CA VAL A 178 -20.89 -1.43 -5.86
C VAL A 178 -21.71 -1.21 -4.57
N MET A 179 -21.80 -2.20 -3.69
CA MET A 179 -22.55 -2.12 -2.44
C MET A 179 -21.69 -1.53 -1.32
N PHE A 180 -21.89 -0.28 -1.03
CA PHE A 180 -21.24 0.46 0.05
C PHE A 180 -21.77 0.11 1.45
N TYR A 181 -22.85 -0.63 1.50
CA TYR A 181 -23.51 -1.07 2.70
C TYR A 181 -23.77 -2.57 2.65
N THR A 182 -23.30 -3.26 3.65
CA THR A 182 -23.51 -4.70 3.81
C THR A 182 -24.54 -4.92 4.91
N PRO A 183 -25.78 -5.30 4.58
CA PRO A 183 -26.89 -5.28 5.54
C PRO A 183 -26.80 -6.35 6.62
N SER A 184 -26.05 -7.43 6.37
CA SER A 184 -25.91 -8.52 7.33
C SER A 184 -24.48 -8.92 7.59
N LEU A 185 -24.22 -9.51 8.77
CA LEU A 185 -22.91 -10.05 9.12
C LEU A 185 -22.48 -11.19 8.17
N GLU A 186 -23.45 -11.97 7.67
CA GLU A 186 -23.18 -13.07 6.72
C GLU A 186 -22.71 -12.55 5.36
N GLU A 187 -23.32 -11.49 4.85
CA GLU A 187 -22.90 -10.83 3.62
C GLU A 187 -21.53 -10.18 3.79
N PHE A 188 -21.30 -9.53 4.93
CA PHE A 188 -19.99 -8.98 5.28
C PHE A 188 -18.92 -10.07 5.28
N THR A 189 -19.18 -11.20 5.96
CA THR A 189 -18.27 -12.34 6.02
C THR A 189 -17.94 -12.85 4.62
N ARG A 190 -18.94 -13.04 3.76
CA ARG A 190 -18.77 -13.50 2.39
C ARG A 190 -17.98 -12.51 1.55
N SER A 191 -18.26 -11.23 1.71
CA SER A 191 -17.60 -10.17 0.95
C SER A 191 -16.16 -9.93 1.35
N THR A 192 -15.81 -10.08 2.62
CA THR A 192 -14.44 -9.92 3.12
C THR A 192 -13.54 -11.10 2.82
N MET A 193 -14.10 -12.29 2.58
CA MET A 193 -13.33 -13.45 2.13
C MET A 193 -12.86 -13.35 0.67
N THR A 194 -13.44 -12.44 -0.10
CA THR A 194 -13.09 -12.18 -1.50
C THR A 194 -12.33 -10.87 -1.65
N LEU A 195 -11.34 -10.62 -0.82
CA LEU A 195 -10.53 -9.41 -0.91
C LEU A 195 -9.83 -9.31 -2.27
N PRO A 196 -9.84 -8.13 -2.90
CA PRO A 196 -9.17 -7.93 -4.18
C PRO A 196 -7.67 -8.16 -4.08
N ALA A 197 -7.10 -8.81 -5.08
CA ALA A 197 -5.69 -9.15 -5.14
C ALA A 197 -4.74 -7.94 -5.20
N ASP A 198 -5.23 -6.75 -5.51
CA ASP A 198 -4.46 -5.51 -5.60
C ASP A 198 -4.44 -4.66 -4.31
N GLU A 199 -5.19 -5.06 -3.28
CA GLU A 199 -5.40 -4.30 -2.05
C GLU A 199 -4.33 -4.54 -0.97
N LYS A 200 -3.05 -4.40 -1.32
CA LYS A 200 -1.93 -4.55 -0.37
C LYS A 200 -1.75 -3.40 0.62
N TYR A 201 -2.51 -2.31 0.46
CA TYR A 201 -2.32 -1.06 1.22
C TYR A 201 -3.19 -0.92 2.47
N TYR A 202 -3.83 -1.98 2.91
CA TYR A 202 -4.41 -2.04 4.25
C TYR A 202 -3.33 -2.24 5.31
N GLY A 203 -3.61 -1.82 6.52
CA GLY A 203 -2.71 -1.99 7.66
C GLY A 203 -2.41 -3.46 7.99
N VAL A 204 -3.28 -4.39 7.53
CA VAL A 204 -2.97 -5.81 7.41
C VAL A 204 -3.14 -6.23 5.96
N ASN A 205 -2.09 -6.74 5.36
CA ASN A 205 -2.07 -7.25 4.01
C ASN A 205 -2.44 -8.74 4.00
N PHE A 206 -3.71 -9.02 3.73
CA PHE A 206 -4.26 -10.38 3.67
C PHE A 206 -3.83 -11.17 2.44
N LEU A 207 -3.28 -10.54 1.40
CA LEU A 207 -2.77 -11.24 0.21
C LEU A 207 -1.60 -12.18 0.52
N LYS A 208 -0.94 -11.93 1.64
CA LYS A 208 0.15 -12.80 2.12
C LYS A 208 -0.36 -14.07 2.82
N ALA A 209 -1.65 -14.17 3.10
CA ALA A 209 -2.24 -15.34 3.75
C ALA A 209 -1.99 -16.64 2.97
N GLU A 210 -2.05 -16.61 1.63
CA GLU A 210 -1.74 -17.77 0.78
C GLU A 210 -0.30 -18.26 0.93
N LYS A 211 0.62 -17.37 1.36
CA LYS A 211 2.02 -17.70 1.66
C LYS A 211 2.21 -18.17 3.10
N GLY A 212 1.13 -18.30 3.87
CA GLY A 212 1.14 -18.79 5.25
C GLY A 212 1.52 -17.74 6.30
N TYR A 213 1.40 -16.46 6.02
CA TYR A 213 1.62 -15.38 6.99
C TYR A 213 0.74 -14.15 6.68
N LEU A 214 0.62 -13.23 7.66
CA LEU A 214 0.04 -11.91 7.46
C LEU A 214 1.13 -10.84 7.61
N GLU A 215 1.05 -9.78 6.81
CA GLU A 215 1.94 -8.63 6.87
C GLU A 215 1.20 -7.46 7.55
N TYR A 216 1.68 -7.04 8.72
CA TYR A 216 1.16 -5.90 9.47
C TYR A 216 1.98 -4.65 9.14
N ARG A 217 1.34 -3.64 8.57
CA ARG A 217 1.95 -2.42 8.00
C ARG A 217 1.67 -1.15 8.79
N TYR A 218 0.97 -1.25 9.90
CA TYR A 218 0.52 -0.11 10.69
C TYR A 218 1.62 0.69 11.36
N MET A 219 2.73 0.03 11.74
CA MET A 219 3.77 0.64 12.56
C MET A 219 4.69 1.53 11.74
N GLY A 220 5.18 2.64 12.33
CA GLY A 220 6.14 3.52 11.68
C GLY A 220 5.91 5.00 11.94
N GLY A 221 6.58 5.84 11.14
CA GLY A 221 6.55 7.29 11.25
C GLY A 221 7.77 7.86 11.94
N THR A 222 7.74 9.16 12.20
CA THR A 222 8.86 9.89 12.80
C THR A 222 9.27 9.29 14.15
N ASP A 223 10.57 9.03 14.27
CA ASP A 223 11.20 8.54 15.49
C ASP A 223 10.62 7.24 16.06
N TYR A 224 10.16 6.34 15.17
CA TYR A 224 9.60 5.07 15.61
C TYR A 224 10.62 4.22 16.40
N GLN A 225 11.93 4.37 16.12
CA GLN A 225 13.00 3.68 16.83
C GLN A 225 13.05 4.05 18.34
N ASN A 226 12.41 5.16 18.75
CA ASN A 226 12.29 5.54 20.15
C ASN A 226 11.10 4.87 20.86
N LYS A 227 10.27 4.14 20.14
CA LYS A 227 9.04 3.49 20.64
C LYS A 227 9.20 1.98 20.83
N THR A 228 10.41 1.48 21.07
CA THR A 228 10.76 0.06 21.11
C THR A 228 9.75 -0.79 21.89
N ARG A 229 9.47 -0.43 23.15
CA ARG A 229 8.54 -1.21 23.99
C ARG A 229 7.14 -1.26 23.40
N LYS A 230 6.61 -0.11 22.97
CA LYS A 230 5.26 -0.03 22.37
C LYS A 230 5.13 -0.85 21.10
N ILE A 231 6.17 -0.86 20.26
CA ILE A 231 6.20 -1.67 19.04
C ILE A 231 6.23 -3.17 19.38
N LEU A 232 7.01 -3.56 20.38
CA LEU A 232 7.04 -4.96 20.82
C LEU A 232 5.70 -5.40 21.43
N ASP A 233 5.03 -4.53 22.19
CA ASP A 233 3.69 -4.80 22.72
C ASP A 233 2.64 -4.94 21.58
N LEU A 234 2.75 -4.13 20.52
CA LEU A 234 1.89 -4.26 19.34
C LEU A 234 2.16 -5.55 18.56
N VAL A 235 3.42 -5.96 18.41
CA VAL A 235 3.76 -7.25 17.78
C VAL A 235 3.16 -8.41 18.60
N ASP A 236 3.25 -8.36 19.93
CA ASP A 236 2.62 -9.35 20.79
C ASP A 236 1.09 -9.37 20.60
N TYR A 237 0.46 -8.20 20.53
CA TYR A 237 -0.97 -8.08 20.24
C TYR A 237 -1.33 -8.71 18.89
N PHE A 238 -0.57 -8.44 17.83
CA PHE A 238 -0.82 -8.99 16.50
C PHE A 238 -0.75 -10.53 16.48
N ILE A 239 0.23 -11.10 17.18
CA ILE A 239 0.37 -12.56 17.29
C ILE A 239 -0.83 -13.15 18.00
N LEU A 240 -1.22 -12.59 19.15
CA LEU A 240 -2.33 -13.09 19.96
C LEU A 240 -3.65 -12.99 19.20
N HIS A 241 -3.91 -11.86 18.56
CA HIS A 241 -5.11 -11.64 17.77
C HIS A 241 -5.19 -12.63 16.58
N LEU A 242 -4.07 -12.83 15.86
CA LEU A 242 -4.00 -13.83 14.79
C LEU A 242 -4.31 -15.22 15.31
N TYR A 243 -3.72 -15.62 16.44
CA TYR A 243 -3.98 -16.91 17.07
C TYR A 243 -5.45 -17.08 17.46
N GLU A 244 -6.06 -16.11 18.10
CA GLU A 244 -7.47 -16.13 18.50
C GLU A 244 -8.39 -16.31 17.30
N THR A 245 -8.12 -15.57 16.22
CA THR A 245 -8.93 -15.65 14.99
C THR A 245 -8.75 -16.99 14.26
N LEU A 246 -7.54 -17.55 14.23
CA LEU A 246 -7.30 -18.89 13.66
C LEU A 246 -8.01 -20.01 14.45
N ASN A 247 -8.28 -19.79 15.73
CA ASN A 247 -9.02 -20.73 16.58
C ASN A 247 -10.51 -20.43 16.65
N PHE A 248 -11.02 -19.51 15.83
CA PHE A 248 -12.43 -19.19 15.74
C PHE A 248 -13.24 -20.41 15.26
N ASP A 249 -14.32 -20.72 15.95
CA ASP A 249 -15.14 -21.91 15.72
C ASP A 249 -16.25 -21.71 14.68
N GLY A 250 -16.32 -20.54 14.07
CA GLY A 250 -17.34 -20.16 13.07
C GLY A 250 -18.63 -19.57 13.68
N TYR A 251 -18.73 -19.46 15.02
CA TYR A 251 -19.91 -18.91 15.67
C TYR A 251 -19.71 -17.44 16.05
N TYR A 252 -20.54 -16.56 15.51
CA TYR A 252 -20.57 -15.13 15.85
C TYR A 252 -21.44 -14.87 17.06
N SER A 253 -20.83 -14.40 18.13
CA SER A 253 -21.50 -14.06 19.39
C SER A 253 -22.39 -12.80 19.26
N GLU A 254 -23.22 -12.55 20.27
CA GLU A 254 -23.97 -11.28 20.38
C GLU A 254 -23.02 -10.06 20.40
N ALA A 255 -21.84 -10.20 21.02
CA ALA A 255 -20.82 -9.15 21.01
C ALA A 255 -20.28 -8.88 19.60
N ASP A 256 -20.08 -9.92 18.77
CA ASP A 256 -19.66 -9.76 17.37
C ASP A 256 -20.74 -9.03 16.56
N ARG A 257 -22.00 -9.38 16.77
CA ARG A 257 -23.13 -8.74 16.12
C ARG A 257 -23.25 -7.27 16.54
N ALA A 258 -23.02 -6.95 17.81
CA ALA A 258 -23.01 -5.57 18.30
C ALA A 258 -21.86 -4.75 17.68
N ARG A 259 -20.62 -5.29 17.63
CA ARG A 259 -19.47 -4.64 16.97
C ARG A 259 -19.70 -4.43 15.48
N TYR A 260 -20.28 -5.41 14.80
CA TYR A 260 -20.65 -5.27 13.39
C TYR A 260 -21.64 -4.12 13.19
N LYS A 261 -22.70 -4.05 14.01
CA LYS A 261 -23.68 -2.96 13.97
C LYS A 261 -23.03 -1.60 14.23
N GLU A 262 -22.12 -1.51 15.19
CA GLU A 262 -21.37 -0.28 15.48
C GLU A 262 -20.51 0.12 14.28
N MET A 263 -19.74 -0.82 13.72
CA MET A 263 -18.89 -0.59 12.55
C MET A 263 -19.69 -0.13 11.34
N MET A 264 -20.90 -0.72 11.13
CA MET A 264 -21.78 -0.40 10.00
C MET A 264 -22.70 0.79 10.29
N GLY A 265 -22.93 1.15 11.56
CA GLY A 265 -23.95 2.11 11.95
C GLY A 265 -23.76 3.51 11.35
N LYS A 266 -22.53 3.98 11.25
CA LYS A 266 -22.23 5.25 10.55
C LYS A 266 -22.54 5.13 9.06
N GLN A 267 -22.15 4.03 8.43
CA GLN A 267 -22.37 3.78 7.00
C GLN A 267 -23.86 3.64 6.70
N GLU A 268 -24.60 2.94 7.54
CA GLU A 268 -26.06 2.80 7.41
C GLU A 268 -26.78 4.15 7.50
N LYS A 269 -26.39 4.98 8.47
CA LYS A 269 -26.95 6.31 8.63
C LYS A 269 -26.71 7.19 7.40
N ILE A 270 -25.50 7.17 6.89
CA ILE A 270 -25.12 7.90 5.68
C ILE A 270 -25.88 7.34 4.48
N TYR A 271 -25.93 6.02 4.29
CA TYR A 271 -26.66 5.38 3.20
C TYR A 271 -28.13 5.76 3.20
N LYS A 272 -28.80 5.69 4.34
CA LYS A 272 -30.21 6.09 4.47
C LYS A 272 -30.43 7.56 4.14
N SER A 273 -29.50 8.44 4.50
CA SER A 273 -29.60 9.87 4.19
C SER A 273 -29.41 10.19 2.70
N PHE A 274 -28.80 9.27 1.92
CA PHE A 274 -28.71 9.38 0.47
C PHE A 274 -29.99 9.00 -0.29
N ILE A 275 -30.95 8.36 0.36
CA ILE A 275 -32.19 7.97 -0.30
C ILE A 275 -32.99 9.19 -0.73
N LYS A 276 -32.86 10.30 0.01
CA LYS A 276 -33.52 11.58 -0.32
C LYS A 276 -32.52 12.73 -0.24
N TYR A 277 -32.50 13.57 -1.27
CA TYR A 277 -31.59 14.75 -1.32
C TYR A 277 -31.78 15.71 -0.13
N GLY A 278 -33.04 15.89 0.34
CA GLY A 278 -33.34 16.72 1.52
C GLY A 278 -32.73 16.20 2.81
N GLU A 279 -32.69 14.89 3.00
CA GLU A 279 -32.02 14.27 4.16
C GLU A 279 -30.48 14.38 4.04
N PHE A 280 -29.92 14.23 2.84
CA PHE A 280 -28.51 14.46 2.60
C PHE A 280 -28.09 15.87 3.02
N LYS A 281 -28.80 16.91 2.59
CA LYS A 281 -28.51 18.31 2.94
C LYS A 281 -28.58 18.59 4.44
N GLN A 282 -29.44 17.91 5.20
CA GLN A 282 -29.49 18.02 6.66
C GLN A 282 -28.22 17.48 7.34
N HIS A 283 -27.64 16.44 6.79
CA HIS A 283 -26.42 15.84 7.36
C HIS A 283 -25.12 16.49 6.88
N PHE A 284 -25.13 17.02 5.66
CA PHE A 284 -23.97 17.62 4.99
C PHE A 284 -24.34 19.01 4.41
N PRO A 285 -24.64 19.99 5.29
CA PRO A 285 -25.10 21.31 4.84
C PRO A 285 -24.05 22.03 4.00
N ASP A 286 -22.77 21.81 4.26
CA ASP A 286 -21.64 22.50 3.60
C ASP A 286 -21.20 21.80 2.30
N VAL A 287 -21.86 20.71 1.89
CA VAL A 287 -21.64 20.08 0.59
C VAL A 287 -22.68 20.59 -0.40
N GLU A 288 -22.25 21.41 -1.33
CA GLU A 288 -23.10 21.86 -2.44
C GLU A 288 -23.11 20.79 -3.54
N VAL A 289 -24.28 20.45 -4.03
CA VAL A 289 -24.47 19.51 -5.13
C VAL A 289 -25.22 20.21 -6.24
N SER A 290 -24.63 20.25 -7.42
CA SER A 290 -25.27 20.81 -8.61
C SER A 290 -25.19 19.83 -9.78
N ILE A 291 -26.16 19.95 -10.68
CA ILE A 291 -26.19 19.19 -11.93
C ILE A 291 -26.52 20.20 -13.02
N ASP A 292 -25.52 20.48 -13.85
CA ASP A 292 -25.67 21.46 -14.91
C ASP A 292 -26.53 20.89 -16.06
N MET A 293 -27.65 21.56 -16.32
CA MET A 293 -28.53 21.44 -17.50
C MET A 293 -28.76 20.02 -18.06
N ILE A 294 -29.34 19.12 -17.29
CA ILE A 294 -29.87 17.86 -17.81
C ILE A 294 -31.26 18.10 -18.40
N LYS A 295 -31.44 17.71 -19.66
CA LYS A 295 -32.65 18.05 -20.45
C LYS A 295 -33.80 17.08 -20.31
N ASP A 296 -33.61 15.89 -19.72
CA ASP A 296 -34.62 14.87 -19.60
C ASP A 296 -34.56 14.09 -18.28
N ASP A 297 -35.72 13.60 -17.81
CA ASP A 297 -35.88 12.93 -16.53
C ASP A 297 -35.14 11.57 -16.46
N GLN A 298 -34.97 10.88 -17.57
CA GLN A 298 -34.29 9.56 -17.60
C GLN A 298 -32.78 9.73 -17.41
N THR A 299 -32.19 10.67 -18.11
CA THR A 299 -30.78 11.03 -17.97
C THR A 299 -30.53 11.60 -16.57
N LEU A 300 -31.40 12.44 -16.03
CA LEU A 300 -31.32 12.96 -14.68
C LEU A 300 -31.33 11.83 -13.64
N SER A 301 -32.21 10.86 -13.80
CA SER A 301 -32.27 9.71 -12.88
C SER A 301 -31.00 8.86 -12.89
N ALA A 302 -30.45 8.60 -14.07
CA ALA A 302 -29.20 7.84 -14.23
C ALA A 302 -28.00 8.59 -13.64
N VAL A 303 -27.87 9.89 -13.93
CA VAL A 303 -26.81 10.74 -13.39
C VAL A 303 -26.93 10.85 -11.88
N TRP A 304 -28.15 11.05 -11.37
CA TRP A 304 -28.40 11.11 -9.93
C TRP A 304 -28.01 9.82 -9.19
N GLY A 305 -28.27 8.64 -9.77
CA GLY A 305 -27.84 7.37 -9.22
C GLY A 305 -26.32 7.27 -9.10
N ASN A 306 -25.59 7.65 -10.15
CA ASN A 306 -24.12 7.65 -10.17
C ASN A 306 -23.54 8.72 -9.22
N LEU A 307 -24.12 9.91 -9.16
CA LEU A 307 -23.74 10.97 -8.25
C LEU A 307 -23.80 10.54 -6.80
N ARG A 308 -24.94 9.92 -6.42
CA ARG A 308 -25.13 9.39 -5.06
C ARG A 308 -24.02 8.40 -4.69
N THR A 309 -23.71 7.48 -5.59
CA THR A 309 -22.68 6.46 -5.36
C THR A 309 -21.32 7.11 -5.13
N LYS A 310 -20.92 8.06 -5.98
CA LYS A 310 -19.63 8.75 -5.83
C LYS A 310 -19.55 9.62 -4.58
N LEU A 311 -20.61 10.36 -4.26
CA LEU A 311 -20.68 11.14 -3.01
C LEU A 311 -20.57 10.23 -1.78
N PHE A 312 -21.28 9.11 -1.80
CA PHE A 312 -21.24 8.15 -0.71
C PHE A 312 -19.80 7.62 -0.49
N ASP A 313 -19.09 7.28 -1.57
CA ASP A 313 -17.68 6.87 -1.50
C ASP A 313 -16.81 7.95 -0.90
N LEU A 314 -16.92 9.18 -1.36
CA LEU A 314 -16.14 10.30 -0.87
C LEU A 314 -16.38 10.58 0.62
N ILE A 315 -17.63 10.48 1.07
CA ILE A 315 -17.98 10.69 2.48
C ILE A 315 -17.44 9.56 3.35
N ILE A 316 -17.62 8.29 2.92
CA ILE A 316 -17.23 7.13 3.72
C ILE A 316 -15.70 6.95 3.73
N THR A 317 -15.05 7.11 2.58
CA THR A 317 -13.60 6.87 2.45
C THR A 317 -12.77 8.11 2.69
N GLY A 318 -13.26 9.29 2.33
CA GLY A 318 -12.49 10.54 2.32
C GLY A 318 -12.92 11.55 3.37
N GLY A 319 -14.02 11.30 4.11
CA GLY A 319 -14.53 12.26 5.10
C GLY A 319 -14.99 13.58 4.49
N LEU A 320 -15.59 13.54 3.29
CA LEU A 320 -16.15 14.74 2.63
C LEU A 320 -17.19 15.39 3.52
N THR A 321 -16.89 16.59 4.03
CA THR A 321 -17.80 17.36 4.90
C THR A 321 -18.24 18.66 4.29
N LYS A 322 -17.47 19.19 3.32
CA LYS A 322 -17.76 20.42 2.57
C LYS A 322 -17.20 20.32 1.17
N GLY A 323 -17.67 21.19 0.28
CA GLY A 323 -17.16 21.31 -1.10
C GLY A 323 -18.29 21.41 -2.11
N LYS A 324 -17.94 21.67 -3.34
CA LYS A 324 -18.89 21.80 -4.47
C LYS A 324 -18.75 20.57 -5.35
N PHE A 325 -19.78 19.74 -5.36
CA PHE A 325 -19.85 18.53 -6.18
C PHE A 325 -20.85 18.74 -7.32
N ASN A 326 -20.37 18.64 -8.55
CA ASN A 326 -21.14 18.92 -9.75
C ASN A 326 -21.00 17.78 -10.77
N TYR A 327 -22.00 17.67 -11.65
CA TYR A 327 -21.89 16.89 -12.88
C TYR A 327 -21.84 17.82 -14.08
N ASP A 328 -20.69 17.82 -14.76
CA ASP A 328 -20.51 18.56 -16.00
C ASP A 328 -21.11 17.75 -17.17
N THR A 329 -22.16 18.29 -17.77
CA THR A 329 -22.88 17.62 -18.87
C THR A 329 -22.11 17.64 -20.18
N ASP A 330 -21.28 18.64 -20.41
CA ASP A 330 -20.51 18.77 -21.64
C ASP A 330 -19.33 17.79 -21.65
N LEU A 331 -18.70 17.61 -20.49
CA LEU A 331 -17.58 16.69 -20.32
C LEU A 331 -18.04 15.28 -19.92
N GLY A 332 -19.29 15.10 -19.54
CA GLY A 332 -19.86 13.82 -19.11
C GLY A 332 -19.23 13.25 -17.85
N ARG A 333 -18.76 14.10 -16.93
CA ARG A 333 -18.02 13.65 -15.73
C ARG A 333 -18.36 14.45 -14.49
N PHE A 334 -18.06 13.84 -13.33
CA PHE A 334 -18.23 14.50 -12.05
C PHE A 334 -17.04 15.38 -11.72
N GLN A 335 -17.34 16.55 -11.13
CA GLN A 335 -16.33 17.50 -10.65
C GLN A 335 -16.48 17.69 -9.14
N LEU A 336 -15.36 17.85 -8.45
CA LEU A 336 -15.31 18.26 -7.05
C LEU A 336 -14.36 19.44 -6.89
N ARG A 337 -14.84 20.51 -6.24
CA ARG A 337 -14.10 21.77 -6.08
C ARG A 337 -13.96 22.17 -4.61
N ASP A 338 -12.93 22.96 -4.34
CA ASP A 338 -12.72 23.68 -3.07
C ASP A 338 -12.82 22.76 -1.83
N THR A 339 -12.19 21.59 -1.88
CA THR A 339 -12.30 20.63 -0.78
C THR A 339 -10.97 20.02 -0.37
N LYS A 340 -10.96 19.53 0.87
CA LYS A 340 -9.86 18.72 1.40
C LYS A 340 -10.38 17.32 1.70
N LEU A 341 -9.70 16.34 1.13
CA LEU A 341 -10.02 14.92 1.31
C LEU A 341 -8.80 14.15 1.79
N THR A 342 -8.98 13.31 2.79
CA THR A 342 -7.95 12.40 3.30
C THR A 342 -8.40 10.97 3.17
N ASN A 343 -7.44 10.07 2.96
CA ASN A 343 -7.69 8.62 2.93
C ASN A 343 -8.75 8.18 1.89
N VAL A 344 -8.80 8.86 0.74
CA VAL A 344 -9.75 8.53 -0.34
C VAL A 344 -9.29 7.36 -1.21
N LYS A 345 -10.26 6.63 -1.74
CA LYS A 345 -10.08 5.73 -2.89
C LYS A 345 -11.13 6.11 -3.93
N VAL A 346 -10.70 6.84 -4.96
CA VAL A 346 -11.60 7.41 -5.96
C VAL A 346 -11.10 7.22 -7.37
N TYR A 347 -12.04 7.25 -8.31
CA TYR A 347 -11.78 7.15 -9.75
C TYR A 347 -12.84 7.91 -10.55
N ASP A 348 -12.48 8.33 -11.75
CA ASP A 348 -13.36 9.03 -12.69
C ASP A 348 -14.00 10.31 -12.11
N ILE A 349 -13.20 11.13 -11.39
CA ILE A 349 -13.61 12.42 -10.85
C ILE A 349 -12.63 13.51 -11.32
N GLU A 350 -13.13 14.67 -11.64
CA GLU A 350 -12.34 15.85 -11.88
C GLU A 350 -12.22 16.67 -10.58
N PHE A 351 -11.01 16.90 -10.13
CA PHE A 351 -10.69 17.67 -8.92
C PHE A 351 -10.15 19.04 -9.31
N ILE A 352 -10.71 20.09 -8.71
CA ILE A 352 -10.33 21.48 -8.98
C ILE A 352 -10.13 22.19 -7.65
N ASP A 353 -8.98 22.84 -7.47
CA ASP A 353 -8.61 23.56 -6.26
C ASP A 353 -8.77 22.72 -4.98
N CYS A 354 -8.36 21.44 -5.05
CA CYS A 354 -8.52 20.47 -3.96
C CYS A 354 -7.19 20.13 -3.27
N GLU A 355 -7.26 19.82 -1.99
CA GLU A 355 -6.18 19.15 -1.25
C GLU A 355 -6.54 17.67 -1.07
N LEU A 356 -5.71 16.76 -1.60
CA LEU A 356 -6.04 15.34 -1.71
C LEU A 356 -4.96 14.46 -1.08
N GLN A 357 -5.43 13.41 -0.39
CA GLN A 357 -4.57 12.33 0.09
C GLN A 357 -5.30 11.00 -0.10
N GLY A 358 -4.71 10.07 -0.85
CA GLY A 358 -5.37 8.78 -1.06
C GLY A 358 -4.85 7.96 -2.24
N VAL A 359 -5.69 7.03 -2.67
CA VAL A 359 -5.51 6.25 -3.89
C VAL A 359 -6.46 6.78 -4.94
N ILE A 360 -5.92 7.37 -6.00
CA ILE A 360 -6.69 8.08 -7.00
C ILE A 360 -6.31 7.53 -8.37
N SER A 361 -7.29 7.15 -9.16
CA SER A 361 -7.07 6.63 -10.51
C SER A 361 -8.06 7.21 -11.52
N ARG A 362 -7.67 7.24 -12.80
CA ARG A 362 -8.48 7.70 -13.94
C ARG A 362 -9.19 9.05 -13.72
N SER A 363 -8.56 9.94 -12.96
CA SER A 363 -9.13 11.21 -12.53
C SER A 363 -8.34 12.39 -13.11
N TRP A 364 -8.93 13.58 -13.06
CA TRP A 364 -8.33 14.81 -13.60
C TRP A 364 -8.03 15.78 -12.46
N PHE A 365 -6.92 16.49 -12.54
CA PHE A 365 -6.49 17.45 -11.52
C PHE A 365 -6.22 18.81 -12.12
N TYR A 366 -6.75 19.85 -11.48
CA TYR A 366 -6.50 21.27 -11.81
C TYR A 366 -6.23 22.02 -10.52
N SER A 367 -5.10 22.68 -10.43
CA SER A 367 -4.68 23.49 -9.27
C SER A 367 -4.78 22.74 -7.93
N CYS A 368 -4.51 21.44 -7.94
CA CYS A 368 -4.65 20.60 -6.74
C CYS A 368 -3.32 20.40 -6.01
N THR A 369 -3.40 20.26 -4.69
CA THR A 369 -2.29 19.80 -3.86
C THR A 369 -2.52 18.36 -3.43
N ILE A 370 -1.68 17.45 -3.89
CA ILE A 370 -1.82 16.00 -3.67
C ILE A 370 -0.66 15.51 -2.82
N LYS A 371 -0.96 15.00 -1.62
CA LYS A 371 0.06 14.59 -0.63
C LYS A 371 -0.05 13.13 -0.26
N ASN A 372 1.10 12.46 -0.03
CA ASN A 372 1.18 11.08 0.45
C ASN A 372 0.21 10.13 -0.29
N SER A 373 0.15 10.24 -1.62
CA SER A 373 -0.89 9.59 -2.43
C SER A 373 -0.31 8.60 -3.43
N ARG A 374 -1.16 7.66 -3.83
CA ARG A 374 -0.93 6.84 -5.02
C ARG A 374 -1.83 7.33 -6.14
N ILE A 375 -1.20 7.74 -7.22
CA ILE A 375 -1.84 8.26 -8.43
C ILE A 375 -1.55 7.29 -9.56
N ASP A 376 -2.58 6.87 -10.28
CA ASP A 376 -2.45 5.91 -11.36
C ASP A 376 -3.39 6.24 -12.51
N SER A 377 -2.84 6.30 -13.73
CA SER A 377 -3.60 6.53 -14.97
C SER A 377 -4.50 7.78 -14.92
N CYS A 378 -4.02 8.84 -14.26
CA CYS A 378 -4.74 10.12 -14.12
C CYS A 378 -4.26 11.15 -15.13
N TYR A 379 -4.86 12.34 -15.09
CA TYR A 379 -4.52 13.48 -15.94
C TYR A 379 -4.22 14.69 -15.07
N ALA A 380 -2.92 14.99 -14.88
CA ALA A 380 -2.47 16.17 -14.16
C ALA A 380 -2.44 17.39 -15.11
N MET A 381 -3.57 18.05 -15.25
CA MET A 381 -3.77 19.01 -16.32
C MET A 381 -3.00 20.33 -16.11
N LYS A 382 -3.16 21.00 -14.98
CA LYS A 382 -2.61 22.34 -14.80
C LYS A 382 -2.34 22.66 -13.33
N GLU A 383 -1.17 23.25 -13.04
CA GLU A 383 -0.81 23.88 -11.77
C GLU A 383 -0.96 22.98 -10.54
N ASN A 384 -0.72 21.65 -10.68
CA ASN A 384 -0.81 20.74 -9.56
C ASN A 384 0.53 20.61 -8.83
N THR A 385 0.46 20.44 -7.51
CA THR A 385 1.60 20.11 -6.66
C THR A 385 1.41 18.71 -6.10
N PHE A 386 2.41 17.85 -6.31
CA PHE A 386 2.47 16.49 -5.77
C PHE A 386 3.59 16.43 -4.74
N ASP A 387 3.23 16.13 -3.50
CA ASP A 387 4.19 15.98 -2.41
C ASP A 387 4.18 14.52 -1.91
N PHE A 388 5.35 13.90 -1.79
CA PHE A 388 5.51 12.57 -1.21
C PHE A 388 4.60 11.50 -1.85
N SER A 389 4.34 11.61 -3.14
CA SER A 389 3.35 10.77 -3.80
C SER A 389 3.99 9.76 -4.75
N LYS A 390 3.33 8.60 -4.92
CA LYS A 390 3.65 7.66 -5.98
C LYS A 390 2.78 7.94 -7.19
N ILE A 391 3.40 8.25 -8.32
CA ILE A 391 2.72 8.60 -9.57
C ILE A 391 3.06 7.55 -10.62
N ALA A 392 2.04 6.93 -11.21
CA ALA A 392 2.19 5.97 -12.27
C ALA A 392 1.33 6.33 -13.48
N ASP A 393 1.87 6.12 -14.67
CA ASP A 393 1.19 6.27 -15.97
C ASP A 393 0.29 7.52 -16.09
N THR A 394 0.77 8.66 -15.55
CA THR A 394 0.03 9.91 -15.47
C THR A 394 0.78 11.01 -16.26
N PRO A 395 0.18 11.63 -17.29
CA PRO A 395 0.78 12.78 -17.96
C PRO A 395 1.03 13.93 -16.99
N LEU A 396 2.29 14.40 -16.94
CA LEU A 396 2.71 15.51 -16.09
C LEU A 396 3.09 16.69 -16.99
N HIS A 397 2.27 17.74 -16.99
CA HIS A 397 2.47 18.94 -17.80
C HIS A 397 3.45 19.92 -17.14
N ILE A 398 3.96 20.87 -17.91
CA ILE A 398 5.02 21.82 -17.51
C ILE A 398 4.69 22.67 -16.26
N THR A 399 3.42 22.90 -15.98
CA THR A 399 2.96 23.67 -14.82
C THR A 399 2.79 22.84 -13.55
N ASN A 400 3.05 21.55 -13.59
CA ASN A 400 2.98 20.69 -12.42
C ASN A 400 4.33 20.66 -11.69
N ILE A 401 4.29 20.50 -10.37
CA ILE A 401 5.45 20.42 -9.48
C ILE A 401 5.40 19.12 -8.70
N CYS A 402 6.52 18.39 -8.69
CA CYS A 402 6.66 17.14 -7.95
C CYS A 402 7.77 17.28 -6.91
N ASN A 403 7.43 17.16 -5.64
CA ASN A 403 8.38 17.21 -4.52
C ASN A 403 8.44 15.82 -3.87
N ASP A 404 9.64 15.27 -3.77
CA ASP A 404 9.88 13.98 -3.13
C ASP A 404 8.95 12.86 -3.64
N CYS A 405 8.62 12.86 -4.92
CA CYS A 405 7.72 11.89 -5.51
C CYS A 405 8.45 10.67 -6.05
N PHE A 406 7.77 9.52 -6.04
CA PHE A 406 8.17 8.35 -6.81
C PHE A 406 7.35 8.31 -8.11
N ILE A 407 7.99 8.56 -9.25
CA ILE A 407 7.36 8.63 -10.56
C ILE A 407 7.74 7.41 -11.38
N GLU A 408 6.76 6.61 -11.77
CA GLU A 408 6.93 5.46 -12.66
C GLU A 408 6.01 5.64 -13.88
N ASN A 409 6.50 6.31 -14.91
CA ASN A 409 5.67 6.80 -16.01
C ASN A 409 6.11 6.22 -17.35
N LYS A 410 5.79 4.93 -17.59
CA LYS A 410 6.21 4.20 -18.79
C LYS A 410 5.50 4.66 -20.09
N ARG A 411 4.31 5.23 -19.96
CA ARG A 411 3.43 5.55 -21.10
C ARG A 411 3.49 7.02 -21.52
N HIS A 412 3.99 7.88 -20.66
CA HIS A 412 3.94 9.32 -20.89
C HIS A 412 5.26 10.00 -20.59
N VAL A 413 5.61 10.97 -21.40
CA VAL A 413 6.80 11.80 -21.20
C VAL A 413 6.60 12.74 -20.01
N ILE A 414 7.61 12.83 -19.14
CA ILE A 414 7.62 13.72 -17.98
C ILE A 414 8.08 15.10 -18.42
N ASN A 415 7.18 16.07 -18.39
CA ASN A 415 7.46 17.46 -18.77
C ASN A 415 7.18 18.47 -17.64
N CYS A 416 7.26 18.06 -16.38
CA CYS A 416 6.99 18.90 -15.21
C CYS A 416 8.28 19.33 -14.49
N GLU A 417 8.13 20.12 -13.44
CA GLU A 417 9.20 20.42 -12.50
C GLU A 417 9.27 19.31 -11.44
N VAL A 418 10.43 18.68 -11.28
CA VAL A 418 10.68 17.66 -10.26
C VAL A 418 11.81 18.14 -9.37
N ASN A 419 11.47 18.56 -8.16
CA ASN A 419 12.41 19.15 -7.21
C ASN A 419 13.21 18.10 -6.43
N SER A 420 12.58 16.96 -6.14
CA SER A 420 13.23 15.85 -5.44
C SER A 420 12.43 14.55 -5.64
N GLY A 421 13.04 13.41 -5.33
CA GLY A 421 12.39 12.10 -5.42
C GLY A 421 13.05 11.15 -6.40
N VAL A 422 12.27 10.23 -6.96
CA VAL A 422 12.76 9.18 -7.86
C VAL A 422 11.91 9.10 -9.11
N ILE A 423 12.57 9.13 -10.26
CA ILE A 423 11.96 8.81 -11.55
C ILE A 423 12.46 7.42 -11.95
N ARG A 424 11.51 6.50 -12.15
CA ARG A 424 11.79 5.13 -12.57
C ARG A 424 11.06 4.84 -13.89
N ASN A 425 11.80 4.37 -14.88
CA ASN A 425 11.25 3.98 -16.19
C ASN A 425 10.41 5.09 -16.86
N GLY A 426 10.78 6.34 -16.68
CA GLY A 426 10.10 7.48 -17.28
C GLY A 426 10.94 8.17 -18.34
N GLU A 427 10.35 8.48 -19.49
CA GLU A 427 10.98 9.34 -20.49
C GLU A 427 10.91 10.81 -20.04
N ILE A 428 12.08 11.47 -19.98
CA ILE A 428 12.17 12.86 -19.56
C ILE A 428 12.09 13.75 -20.81
N GLY A 429 11.06 14.58 -20.84
CA GLY A 429 10.82 15.48 -21.95
C GLY A 429 11.72 16.72 -21.91
N LYS A 430 11.82 17.39 -23.06
CA LYS A 430 12.66 18.59 -23.24
C LYS A 430 12.25 19.77 -22.36
N LEU A 431 11.01 19.80 -21.89
CA LEU A 431 10.46 20.86 -21.06
C LEU A 431 10.52 20.56 -19.56
N ALA A 432 11.02 19.38 -19.18
CA ALA A 432 11.16 19.00 -17.79
C ALA A 432 12.27 19.82 -17.10
N LYS A 433 12.01 20.22 -15.86
CA LYS A 433 13.00 20.81 -14.97
C LYS A 433 13.28 19.82 -13.86
N ILE A 434 14.38 19.11 -13.94
CA ILE A 434 14.75 18.07 -12.97
C ILE A 434 15.85 18.58 -12.06
N SER A 435 15.59 18.61 -10.76
CA SER A 435 16.57 18.98 -9.75
C SER A 435 17.69 17.94 -9.65
N LYS A 436 18.86 18.38 -9.20
CA LYS A 436 20.01 17.50 -8.88
C LYS A 436 19.72 16.52 -7.74
N GLU A 437 18.73 16.80 -6.93
CA GLU A 437 18.28 15.95 -5.83
C GLU A 437 17.34 14.81 -6.29
N THR A 438 16.96 14.83 -7.56
CA THR A 438 16.11 13.79 -8.15
C THR A 438 16.95 12.64 -8.66
N MET A 439 16.65 11.42 -8.20
CA MET A 439 17.29 10.20 -8.68
C MET A 439 16.54 9.67 -9.92
N ILE A 440 17.27 9.42 -11.00
CA ILE A 440 16.72 8.79 -12.20
C ILE A 440 17.18 7.33 -12.21
N VAL A 441 16.24 6.40 -12.28
CA VAL A 441 16.50 4.97 -12.29
C VAL A 441 15.85 4.35 -13.53
N GLU A 442 16.68 3.84 -14.43
CA GLU A 442 16.21 2.99 -15.53
C GLU A 442 16.18 1.53 -15.06
N LEU A 443 15.01 0.88 -15.14
CA LEU A 443 15.00 -0.58 -15.06
C LEU A 443 15.51 -1.14 -16.39
N ILE A 444 16.62 -1.81 -16.32
CA ILE A 444 16.99 -2.76 -17.39
C ILE A 444 16.02 -3.94 -17.18
N GLU A 445 15.00 -4.04 -18.03
CA GLU A 445 14.22 -5.28 -18.09
C GLU A 445 15.22 -6.41 -18.34
N PRO A 446 15.14 -7.56 -17.63
CA PRO A 446 15.95 -8.70 -17.99
C PRO A 446 15.64 -8.98 -19.46
N SER A 447 16.65 -8.86 -20.32
CA SER A 447 16.55 -9.27 -21.72
C SER A 447 15.83 -10.61 -21.69
N GLU A 448 14.79 -10.75 -22.48
CA GLU A 448 14.12 -12.04 -22.70
C GLU A 448 15.17 -13.12 -22.72
N SER A 449 14.95 -14.19 -21.97
CA SER A 449 15.84 -15.33 -21.82
C SER A 449 16.58 -15.56 -23.13
N PRO A 450 17.91 -15.75 -23.15
CA PRO A 450 18.62 -15.97 -24.40
C PRO A 450 17.90 -17.08 -25.13
N GLY A 451 17.10 -16.65 -26.11
CA GLY A 451 16.33 -17.54 -26.95
C GLY A 451 17.31 -18.55 -27.51
N SER A 452 16.98 -19.79 -27.31
CA SER A 452 17.48 -20.95 -28.02
C SER A 452 18.62 -20.59 -28.96
N PHE A 453 19.83 -20.96 -28.59
CA PHE A 453 20.92 -21.14 -29.56
C PHE A 453 20.33 -21.99 -30.70
N LYS A 454 19.90 -21.33 -31.74
CA LYS A 454 19.75 -22.00 -33.02
C LYS A 454 21.15 -22.46 -33.38
N GLU A 455 21.35 -23.74 -33.39
CA GLU A 455 22.49 -24.40 -34.04
C GLU A 455 22.53 -23.97 -35.53
N GLU A 456 23.08 -22.80 -35.82
CA GLU A 456 23.58 -22.41 -37.12
C GLU A 456 24.92 -23.08 -37.30
N GLY A 457 24.91 -24.32 -37.73
CA GLY A 457 26.19 -25.03 -37.88
C GLY A 457 26.14 -26.38 -38.53
N LYS A 458 25.10 -26.74 -39.33
CA LYS A 458 25.12 -28.01 -40.05
C LYS A 458 24.63 -28.00 -41.51
N ASP A 459 24.34 -26.89 -42.13
CA ASP A 459 23.85 -26.88 -43.52
C ASP A 459 24.81 -26.26 -44.58
N LYS A 460 26.09 -26.01 -44.21
CA LYS A 460 27.12 -25.58 -45.21
C LYS A 460 28.02 -26.71 -45.74
N LYS A 461 27.66 -27.96 -45.57
CA LYS A 461 28.44 -29.11 -46.16
C LYS A 461 27.69 -29.95 -47.18
N LYS A 462 26.54 -29.51 -47.69
CA LYS A 462 25.83 -30.25 -48.75
C LYS A 462 25.81 -29.58 -50.13
N GLU A 463 26.15 -28.29 -50.24
CA GLU A 463 26.18 -27.61 -51.56
C GLU A 463 27.50 -27.72 -52.31
N ASP A 464 28.61 -28.16 -51.69
CA ASP A 464 29.89 -28.33 -52.39
C ASP A 464 30.15 -29.73 -52.96
N LYS A 465 29.17 -30.67 -52.86
CA LYS A 465 29.29 -32.01 -53.48
C LYS A 465 28.55 -32.21 -54.78
N GLU A 466 27.68 -31.29 -55.18
CA GLU A 466 26.90 -31.41 -56.44
C GLU A 466 27.50 -30.59 -57.63
N LYS A 467 28.67 -29.93 -57.44
CA LYS A 467 29.38 -29.20 -58.50
C LYS A 467 30.66 -29.88 -59.00
N LYS A 468 30.88 -31.16 -58.67
CA LYS A 468 32.03 -31.91 -59.19
C LYS A 468 31.67 -33.15 -60.01
N GLU A 469 30.39 -33.34 -60.35
CA GLU A 469 29.96 -34.35 -61.33
C GLU A 469 28.98 -33.72 -62.31
N LYS A 470 29.49 -32.85 -63.19
CA LYS A 470 29.03 -32.58 -64.58
C LYS A 470 30.14 -31.95 -65.33
#